data_3582f497ba8b0324b609bc1fb6552338
#
_entry.id   3582f497ba8b0324b609bc1fb6552338
#
_cell.length_a   1.000
_cell.length_b   1.000
_cell.length_c   1.000
_cell.angle_alpha   90.00
_cell.angle_beta   90.00
_cell.angle_gamma   90.00
#
_symmetry.space_group_name_H-M   'P 1'
#
loop_
_entity.id
_entity.type
_entity.pdbx_description
1 polymer ?
#
loop_
_entity_poly.entity_id
_entity_poly.type
_entity_poly.pdbx_seq_one_letter_code
_entity_poly.pdbx_strand_id
1 'polypeptide(L)'
;MRLLKETAKRMIELCDGNMQGMASTLNLLAYYNDISGGALKPELEILNGMMASKLCEAKNDVKELDLECRFDEEQVRKSGISVTPRIVLAVMDNMLREGSRQNCTCNDYAIAMYAVLTKYEYYKGSREDFVNMMNRYFDMNVSYDALQKWFARNSVDFNRWNTETDKTSKRQALARGFKELIDNVRTYKSNKF
;
A
#
# COMPACT_ATOMS: atom_id res chain seq x y z
N MET A 1 -32.86 4.02 28.56
CA MET A 1 -32.49 3.31 27.34
C MET A 1 -32.85 4.04 26.05
N ARG A 2 -34.11 4.42 25.80
CA ARG A 2 -34.51 5.15 24.58
C ARG A 2 -33.73 6.45 24.39
N LEU A 3 -33.61 7.27 25.41
CA LEU A 3 -32.88 8.56 25.38
C LEU A 3 -31.40 8.36 25.06
N LEU A 4 -30.78 7.33 25.61
CA LEU A 4 -29.38 7.02 25.36
C LEU A 4 -29.12 6.66 23.87
N LYS A 5 -29.99 5.86 23.25
CA LYS A 5 -29.90 5.51 21.83
C LYS A 5 -30.16 6.72 20.92
N GLU A 6 -31.13 7.58 21.26
CA GLU A 6 -31.38 8.79 20.48
C GLU A 6 -30.21 9.77 20.57
N THR A 7 -29.58 9.89 21.73
CA THR A 7 -28.36 10.70 21.92
C THR A 7 -27.19 10.13 21.10
N ALA A 8 -26.99 8.81 21.15
CA ALA A 8 -25.93 8.15 20.37
C ALA A 8 -26.08 8.39 18.86
N LYS A 9 -27.29 8.22 18.31
CA LYS A 9 -27.59 8.50 16.90
C LYS A 9 -27.24 9.95 16.52
N ARG A 10 -27.69 10.90 17.35
CA ARG A 10 -27.43 12.33 17.12
C ARG A 10 -25.92 12.66 17.17
N MET A 11 -25.15 12.00 18.03
CA MET A 11 -23.71 12.17 18.09
C MET A 11 -23.04 11.63 16.82
N ILE A 12 -23.49 10.50 16.29
CA ILE A 12 -23.00 9.93 15.03
C ILE A 12 -23.28 10.90 13.87
N GLU A 13 -24.50 11.43 13.77
CA GLU A 13 -24.88 12.40 12.74
C GLU A 13 -24.03 13.68 12.80
N LEU A 14 -23.75 14.18 14.00
CA LEU A 14 -22.96 15.40 14.20
C LEU A 14 -21.46 15.24 13.87
N CYS A 15 -20.93 14.04 13.94
CA CYS A 15 -19.52 13.79 13.62
C CYS A 15 -19.30 13.26 12.19
N ASP A 16 -20.35 13.12 11.38
CA ASP A 16 -20.24 12.67 10.00
C ASP A 16 -19.32 13.60 9.19
N GLY A 17 -18.38 13.00 8.48
CA GLY A 17 -17.34 13.73 7.74
C GLY A 17 -16.10 14.13 8.54
N ASN A 18 -16.12 14.01 9.86
CA ASN A 18 -14.99 14.37 10.72
C ASN A 18 -14.39 13.12 11.40
N MET A 19 -13.28 12.62 10.87
CA MET A 19 -12.62 11.41 11.39
C MET A 19 -12.22 11.51 12.87
N GLN A 20 -11.76 12.67 13.31
CA GLN A 20 -11.38 12.89 14.72
C GLN A 20 -12.63 12.91 15.62
N GLY A 21 -13.71 13.52 15.15
CA GLY A 21 -15.01 13.51 15.82
C GLY A 21 -15.55 12.09 15.91
N MET A 22 -15.49 11.30 14.84
CA MET A 22 -15.92 9.90 14.82
C MET A 22 -15.12 9.05 15.82
N ALA A 23 -13.78 9.20 15.88
CA ALA A 23 -12.94 8.46 16.81
C ALA A 23 -13.28 8.81 18.28
N SER A 24 -13.47 10.08 18.58
CA SER A 24 -13.86 10.53 19.92
C SER A 24 -15.25 10.01 20.31
N THR A 25 -16.20 10.05 19.38
CA THR A 25 -17.56 9.52 19.59
C THR A 25 -17.54 8.00 19.78
N LEU A 26 -16.74 7.29 19.01
CA LEU A 26 -16.58 5.83 19.14
C LEU A 26 -16.11 5.43 20.56
N ASN A 27 -15.10 6.11 21.08
CA ASN A 27 -14.58 5.86 22.41
C ASN A 27 -15.65 6.14 23.49
N LEU A 28 -16.40 7.22 23.33
CA LEU A 28 -17.47 7.57 24.27
C LEU A 28 -18.63 6.58 24.21
N LEU A 29 -19.06 6.19 23.02
CA LEU A 29 -20.13 5.20 22.84
C LEU A 29 -19.71 3.81 23.33
N ALA A 30 -18.44 3.40 23.14
CA ALA A 30 -17.92 2.16 23.68
C ALA A 30 -18.01 2.14 25.21
N TYR A 31 -17.57 3.20 25.86
CA TYR A 31 -17.70 3.35 27.32
C TYR A 31 -19.16 3.25 27.80
N TYR A 32 -20.09 3.96 27.17
CA TYR A 32 -21.51 3.87 27.53
C TYR A 32 -22.14 2.52 27.19
N ASN A 33 -21.68 1.85 26.15
CA ASN A 33 -22.13 0.51 25.80
C ASN A 33 -21.76 -0.49 26.89
N ASP A 34 -20.54 -0.41 27.43
CA ASP A 34 -20.09 -1.28 28.51
C ASP A 34 -20.94 -1.07 29.78
N ILE A 35 -21.18 0.18 30.18
CA ILE A 35 -22.00 0.50 31.35
C ILE A 35 -23.47 0.07 31.17
N SER A 36 -23.98 0.16 29.95
CA SER A 36 -25.37 -0.18 29.64
C SER A 36 -25.61 -1.66 29.32
N GLY A 37 -24.61 -2.53 29.49
CA GLY A 37 -24.71 -3.94 29.19
C GLY A 37 -24.92 -4.26 27.69
N GLY A 38 -24.29 -3.49 26.81
CA GLY A 38 -24.34 -3.74 25.36
C GLY A 38 -25.49 -3.04 24.63
N ALA A 39 -26.18 -2.11 25.25
CA ALA A 39 -27.37 -1.47 24.68
C ALA A 39 -27.09 -0.61 23.44
N LEU A 40 -25.84 -0.18 23.21
CA LEU A 40 -25.40 0.67 22.08
C LEU A 40 -24.61 -0.11 21.02
N LYS A 41 -24.61 -1.44 21.08
CA LYS A 41 -23.89 -2.26 20.11
C LYS A 41 -24.24 -1.94 18.64
N PRO A 42 -25.53 -1.76 18.25
CA PRO A 42 -25.88 -1.39 16.89
C PRO A 42 -25.34 -0.02 16.45
N GLU A 43 -25.36 0.97 17.34
CA GLU A 43 -24.84 2.31 17.08
C GLU A 43 -23.31 2.30 16.91
N LEU A 44 -22.60 1.48 17.68
CA LEU A 44 -21.17 1.25 17.52
C LEU A 44 -20.83 0.57 16.19
N GLU A 45 -21.61 -0.40 15.76
CA GLU A 45 -21.43 -1.07 14.46
C GLU A 45 -21.63 -0.09 13.31
N ILE A 46 -22.63 0.78 13.37
CA ILE A 46 -22.87 1.83 12.37
C ILE A 46 -21.68 2.79 12.31
N LEU A 47 -21.22 3.30 13.44
CA LEU A 47 -20.11 4.26 13.48
C LEU A 47 -18.79 3.63 13.00
N ASN A 48 -18.51 2.38 13.37
CA ASN A 48 -17.36 1.64 12.86
C ASN A 48 -17.43 1.44 11.33
N GLY A 49 -18.61 1.13 10.80
CA GLY A 49 -18.83 1.03 9.35
C GLY A 49 -18.59 2.36 8.63
N MET A 50 -19.10 3.47 9.17
CA MET A 50 -18.87 4.81 8.61
C MET A 50 -17.37 5.19 8.64
N MET A 51 -16.68 4.93 9.75
CA MET A 51 -15.24 5.19 9.86
C MET A 51 -14.44 4.33 8.87
N ALA A 52 -14.77 3.06 8.73
CA ALA A 52 -14.12 2.17 7.78
C ALA A 52 -14.33 2.63 6.33
N SER A 53 -15.55 3.04 5.97
CA SER A 53 -15.88 3.59 4.65
C SER A 53 -15.07 4.86 4.36
N LYS A 54 -15.06 5.82 5.30
CA LYS A 54 -14.29 7.06 5.14
C LYS A 54 -12.79 6.87 5.12
N LEU A 55 -12.26 5.90 5.89
CA LEU A 55 -10.85 5.51 5.80
C LEU A 55 -10.52 4.90 4.44
N CYS A 56 -11.43 4.11 3.87
CA CYS A 56 -11.29 3.57 2.53
C CYS A 56 -11.36 4.68 1.47
N GLU A 57 -12.32 5.60 1.58
CA GLU A 57 -12.45 6.76 0.69
C GLU A 57 -11.22 7.66 0.76
N ALA A 58 -10.78 8.07 1.95
CA ALA A 58 -9.60 8.90 2.14
C ALA A 58 -8.31 8.21 1.64
N LYS A 59 -8.17 6.89 1.86
CA LYS A 59 -7.06 6.12 1.29
C LYS A 59 -7.13 6.02 -0.22
N ASN A 60 -8.32 6.01 -0.78
CA ASN A 60 -8.53 5.92 -2.23
C ASN A 60 -8.35 7.28 -2.89
N ASP A 61 -8.88 8.36 -2.33
CA ASP A 61 -8.72 9.73 -2.85
C ASP A 61 -7.23 10.16 -2.81
N VAL A 62 -6.52 9.88 -1.72
CA VAL A 62 -5.08 10.16 -1.63
C VAL A 62 -4.28 9.27 -2.58
N LYS A 63 -4.67 7.99 -2.74
CA LYS A 63 -4.00 7.07 -3.68
C LYS A 63 -4.33 7.41 -5.14
N GLU A 64 -5.57 7.76 -5.46
CA GLU A 64 -5.98 8.10 -6.82
C GLU A 64 -5.37 9.44 -7.28
N LEU A 65 -5.37 10.47 -6.43
CA LEU A 65 -4.71 11.76 -6.71
C LEU A 65 -3.18 11.65 -6.80
N ASP A 66 -2.55 10.90 -5.91
CA ASP A 66 -1.09 10.67 -5.93
C ASP A 66 -0.67 9.78 -7.13
N LEU A 67 -1.57 8.89 -7.58
CA LEU A 67 -1.36 7.98 -8.69
C LEU A 67 -1.43 8.68 -10.06
N GLU A 68 -2.34 9.63 -10.24
CA GLU A 68 -2.57 10.29 -11.53
C GLU A 68 -1.63 11.48 -11.77
N CYS A 69 -1.18 12.18 -10.71
CA CYS A 69 -0.40 13.40 -10.82
C CYS A 69 1.11 13.20 -10.96
N ARG A 70 1.65 12.02 -10.63
CA ARG A 70 3.11 11.83 -10.53
C ARG A 70 3.81 11.33 -11.78
N PHE A 71 3.11 10.57 -12.59
CA PHE A 71 3.72 9.97 -13.78
C PHE A 71 2.96 10.43 -15.02
N ASP A 72 3.59 11.26 -15.85
CA ASP A 72 3.06 11.61 -17.14
C ASP A 72 3.07 10.41 -18.11
N GLU A 73 2.35 10.51 -19.23
CA GLU A 73 2.23 9.42 -20.20
C GLU A 73 3.58 9.03 -20.82
N GLU A 74 4.48 9.97 -20.98
CA GLU A 74 5.81 9.73 -21.53
C GLU A 74 6.68 8.95 -20.55
N GLN A 75 6.63 9.27 -19.27
CA GLN A 75 7.32 8.52 -18.22
C GLN A 75 6.79 7.09 -18.10
N VAL A 76 5.47 6.91 -18.17
CA VAL A 76 4.84 5.59 -18.14
C VAL A 76 5.28 4.75 -19.34
N ARG A 77 5.32 5.33 -20.54
CA ARG A 77 5.78 4.66 -21.75
C ARG A 77 7.26 4.26 -21.68
N LYS A 78 8.10 5.11 -21.13
CA LYS A 78 9.55 4.88 -20.99
C LYS A 78 9.91 3.92 -19.85
N SER A 79 8.98 3.63 -18.94
CA SER A 79 9.26 2.76 -17.79
C SER A 79 9.50 1.29 -18.14
N GLY A 80 9.09 0.84 -19.34
CA GLY A 80 9.18 -0.56 -19.75
C GLY A 80 8.22 -1.50 -19.02
N ILE A 81 7.32 -0.98 -18.18
CA ILE A 81 6.33 -1.76 -17.45
C ILE A 81 5.14 -2.06 -18.37
N SER A 82 4.85 -3.34 -18.58
CA SER A 82 3.93 -3.80 -19.61
C SER A 82 2.47 -3.91 -19.17
N VAL A 83 2.20 -3.99 -17.85
CA VAL A 83 0.86 -4.23 -17.30
C VAL A 83 0.50 -3.15 -16.32
N THR A 84 -0.59 -2.41 -16.62
CA THR A 84 -1.07 -1.31 -15.77
C THR A 84 0.08 -0.44 -15.21
N PRO A 85 0.88 0.20 -16.09
CA PRO A 85 2.16 0.81 -15.67
C PRO A 85 1.98 1.85 -14.58
N ARG A 86 0.95 2.69 -14.64
CA ARG A 86 0.67 3.72 -13.64
C ARG A 86 0.48 3.12 -12.25
N ILE A 87 -0.30 2.04 -12.14
CA ILE A 87 -0.54 1.36 -10.85
C ILE A 87 0.76 0.82 -10.28
N VAL A 88 1.56 0.16 -11.11
CA VAL A 88 2.83 -0.43 -10.64
C VAL A 88 3.80 0.65 -10.19
N LEU A 89 3.96 1.72 -10.98
CA LEU A 89 4.83 2.85 -10.62
C LEU A 89 4.39 3.51 -9.32
N ALA A 90 3.11 3.69 -9.11
CA ALA A 90 2.60 4.30 -7.90
C ALA A 90 2.71 3.39 -6.66
N VAL A 91 2.53 2.08 -6.82
CA VAL A 91 2.81 1.12 -5.74
C VAL A 91 4.30 1.14 -5.39
N MET A 92 5.19 1.23 -6.40
CA MET A 92 6.63 1.39 -6.19
C MET A 92 6.96 2.67 -5.41
N ASP A 93 6.42 3.82 -5.83
CA ASP A 93 6.63 5.09 -5.16
C ASP A 93 6.12 5.08 -3.72
N ASN A 94 4.92 4.56 -3.47
CA ASN A 94 4.37 4.44 -2.13
C ASN A 94 5.24 3.55 -1.23
N MET A 95 5.68 2.40 -1.73
CA MET A 95 6.55 1.49 -0.98
C MET A 95 7.89 2.14 -0.63
N LEU A 96 8.48 2.91 -1.55
CA LEU A 96 9.74 3.60 -1.30
C LEU A 96 9.61 4.69 -0.24
N ARG A 97 8.49 5.40 -0.22
CA ARG A 97 8.22 6.44 0.80
C ARG A 97 7.97 5.85 2.18
N GLU A 98 7.16 4.79 2.25
CA GLU A 98 6.89 4.12 3.52
C GLU A 98 8.11 3.36 4.05
N GLY A 99 8.91 2.83 3.14
CA GLY A 99 10.05 1.97 3.46
C GLY A 99 11.29 2.68 4.00
N SER A 100 11.36 4.00 3.93
CA SER A 100 12.46 4.76 4.55
C SER A 100 12.58 4.53 6.08
N ARG A 101 11.58 3.86 6.67
CA ARG A 101 11.54 3.48 8.08
C ARG A 101 12.10 2.07 8.39
N GLN A 102 12.43 1.28 7.37
CA GLN A 102 12.85 -0.10 7.55
C GLN A 102 14.31 -0.25 7.11
N ASN A 103 15.30 -0.06 7.83
CA ASN A 103 16.75 -0.35 7.62
C ASN A 103 17.12 -1.14 6.34
N CYS A 104 16.52 -0.78 5.19
CA CYS A 104 16.72 -1.36 3.87
C CYS A 104 17.40 -0.35 2.97
N THR A 105 18.34 -0.82 2.14
CA THR A 105 19.05 0.03 1.18
C THR A 105 18.26 0.16 -0.13
N CYS A 106 18.56 1.18 -0.94
CA CYS A 106 18.01 1.34 -2.30
C CYS A 106 18.16 0.05 -3.13
N ASN A 107 19.30 -0.64 -2.99
CA ASN A 107 19.53 -1.91 -3.68
C ASN A 107 18.61 -3.03 -3.21
N ASP A 108 18.23 -3.06 -1.92
CA ASP A 108 17.31 -4.08 -1.39
C ASP A 108 15.91 -3.90 -1.96
N TYR A 109 15.42 -2.67 -2.05
CA TYR A 109 14.15 -2.34 -2.72
C TYR A 109 14.19 -2.67 -4.21
N ALA A 110 15.24 -2.24 -4.91
CA ALA A 110 15.37 -2.49 -6.35
C ALA A 110 15.42 -3.99 -6.68
N ILE A 111 16.12 -4.79 -5.88
CA ILE A 111 16.20 -6.24 -6.05
C ILE A 111 14.83 -6.88 -5.83
N ALA A 112 14.11 -6.49 -4.76
CA ALA A 112 12.78 -7.01 -4.45
C ALA A 112 11.77 -6.65 -5.55
N MET A 113 11.73 -5.40 -5.98
CA MET A 113 10.82 -4.91 -7.01
C MET A 113 11.12 -5.56 -8.37
N TYR A 114 12.39 -5.62 -8.77
CA TYR A 114 12.77 -6.28 -10.02
C TYR A 114 12.35 -7.75 -10.05
N ALA A 115 12.54 -8.48 -8.94
CA ALA A 115 12.12 -9.87 -8.84
C ALA A 115 10.61 -10.04 -9.05
N VAL A 116 9.79 -9.22 -8.38
CA VAL A 116 8.32 -9.26 -8.53
C VAL A 116 7.91 -8.90 -9.94
N LEU A 117 8.40 -7.78 -10.46
CA LEU A 117 8.00 -7.28 -11.77
C LEU A 117 8.37 -8.26 -12.89
N THR A 118 9.53 -8.91 -12.81
CA THR A 118 9.98 -9.90 -13.79
C THR A 118 9.24 -11.23 -13.63
N LYS A 119 9.07 -11.72 -12.40
CA LYS A 119 8.37 -12.99 -12.14
C LYS A 119 6.92 -12.99 -12.64
N TYR A 120 6.22 -11.86 -12.51
CA TYR A 120 4.81 -11.72 -12.89
C TYR A 120 4.63 -11.04 -14.26
N GLU A 121 5.69 -10.92 -15.03
CA GLU A 121 5.71 -10.34 -16.39
C GLU A 121 5.17 -8.89 -16.46
N TYR A 122 5.30 -8.15 -15.36
CA TYR A 122 4.93 -6.73 -15.32
C TYR A 122 6.00 -5.83 -15.92
N TYR A 123 7.22 -6.33 -16.05
CA TYR A 123 8.37 -5.64 -16.63
C TYR A 123 9.06 -6.52 -17.66
N LYS A 124 9.35 -5.96 -18.84
CA LYS A 124 10.00 -6.66 -19.96
C LYS A 124 11.32 -6.03 -20.41
N GLY A 125 11.75 -4.97 -19.74
CA GLY A 125 13.01 -4.29 -20.03
C GLY A 125 14.23 -5.03 -19.48
N SER A 126 15.40 -4.52 -19.84
CA SER A 126 16.68 -5.02 -19.29
C SER A 126 16.87 -4.61 -17.82
N ARG A 127 17.84 -5.25 -17.15
CA ARG A 127 18.23 -4.84 -15.78
C ARG A 127 18.81 -3.43 -15.75
N GLU A 128 19.51 -3.05 -16.80
CA GLU A 128 20.09 -1.72 -16.92
C GLU A 128 19.01 -0.66 -17.06
N ASP A 129 18.00 -0.90 -17.92
CA ASP A 129 16.86 -0.01 -18.07
C ASP A 129 16.07 0.12 -16.76
N PHE A 130 15.94 -0.99 -16.01
CA PHE A 130 15.30 -0.96 -14.69
C PHE A 130 16.07 -0.08 -13.70
N VAL A 131 17.39 -0.23 -13.63
CA VAL A 131 18.24 0.60 -12.75
C VAL A 131 18.16 2.07 -13.16
N ASN A 132 18.20 2.36 -14.44
CA ASN A 132 18.05 3.72 -14.97
C ASN A 132 16.68 4.32 -14.62
N MET A 133 15.62 3.51 -14.71
CA MET A 133 14.27 3.91 -14.27
C MET A 133 14.23 4.23 -12.77
N MET A 134 14.78 3.37 -11.92
CA MET A 134 14.82 3.58 -10.47
C MET A 134 15.58 4.85 -10.10
N ASN A 135 16.73 5.07 -10.72
CA ASN A 135 17.56 6.23 -10.43
C ASN A 135 16.96 7.53 -10.96
N ARG A 136 16.32 7.49 -12.13
CA ARG A 136 15.79 8.67 -12.80
C ARG A 136 14.42 9.11 -12.25
N TYR A 137 13.49 8.15 -12.04
CA TYR A 137 12.10 8.47 -11.70
C TYR A 137 11.81 8.43 -10.20
N PHE A 138 12.61 7.70 -9.44
CA PHE A 138 12.43 7.53 -8.00
C PHE A 138 13.57 8.15 -7.18
N ASP A 139 14.49 8.87 -7.85
CA ASP A 139 15.65 9.52 -7.22
C ASP A 139 16.42 8.58 -6.27
N MET A 140 16.61 7.34 -6.73
CA MET A 140 17.32 6.30 -5.98
C MET A 140 18.78 6.21 -6.42
N ASN A 141 19.62 5.70 -5.54
CA ASN A 141 21.00 5.36 -5.87
C ASN A 141 21.17 3.84 -5.94
N VAL A 142 20.61 3.25 -7.01
CA VAL A 142 20.68 1.81 -7.25
C VAL A 142 21.92 1.48 -8.09
N SER A 143 22.68 0.47 -7.64
CA SER A 143 23.84 -0.04 -8.36
C SER A 143 23.45 -1.18 -9.30
N TYR A 144 23.75 -1.03 -10.58
CA TYR A 144 23.60 -2.10 -11.59
C TYR A 144 24.38 -3.36 -11.19
N ASP A 145 25.61 -3.20 -10.74
CA ASP A 145 26.46 -4.28 -10.24
C ASP A 145 25.82 -5.06 -9.09
N ALA A 146 25.13 -4.37 -8.19
CA ALA A 146 24.44 -5.02 -7.07
C ALA A 146 23.31 -5.93 -7.56
N LEU A 147 22.51 -5.47 -8.53
CA LEU A 147 21.47 -6.29 -9.17
C LEU A 147 22.07 -7.47 -9.91
N GLN A 148 23.10 -7.23 -10.74
CA GLN A 148 23.78 -8.26 -11.51
C GLN A 148 24.32 -9.37 -10.60
N LYS A 149 25.09 -9.02 -9.59
CA LYS A 149 25.70 -9.96 -8.64
C LYS A 149 24.63 -10.76 -7.87
N TRP A 150 23.51 -10.12 -7.55
CA TRP A 150 22.42 -10.79 -6.86
C TRP A 150 21.74 -11.84 -7.76
N PHE A 151 21.29 -11.45 -8.95
CA PHE A 151 20.59 -12.34 -9.88
C PHE A 151 21.49 -13.30 -10.66
N ALA A 152 22.80 -13.18 -10.53
CA ALA A 152 23.73 -14.24 -10.96
C ALA A 152 23.69 -15.47 -10.02
N ARG A 153 23.27 -15.29 -8.77
CA ARG A 153 23.23 -16.34 -7.74
C ARG A 153 21.83 -16.71 -7.29
N ASN A 154 20.84 -15.87 -7.56
CA ASN A 154 19.48 -16.03 -7.11
C ASN A 154 18.49 -15.95 -8.26
N SER A 155 17.46 -16.78 -8.23
CA SER A 155 16.36 -16.74 -9.18
C SER A 155 15.57 -15.43 -9.03
N VAL A 156 14.84 -15.02 -10.08
CA VAL A 156 13.80 -13.99 -9.98
C VAL A 156 12.59 -14.48 -9.16
N ASP A 157 12.45 -15.79 -8.97
CA ASP A 157 11.44 -16.33 -8.05
C ASP A 157 11.87 -16.15 -6.59
N PHE A 158 11.44 -15.04 -5.99
CA PHE A 158 11.77 -14.68 -4.62
C PHE A 158 11.28 -15.70 -3.58
N ASN A 159 10.32 -16.56 -3.90
CA ASN A 159 9.88 -17.62 -2.99
C ASN A 159 10.94 -18.72 -2.80
N ARG A 160 11.91 -18.82 -3.73
CA ARG A 160 13.00 -19.78 -3.69
C ARG A 160 14.29 -19.23 -3.09
N TRP A 161 14.27 -17.98 -2.60
CA TRP A 161 15.46 -17.41 -1.97
C TRP A 161 15.74 -18.09 -0.63
N ASN A 162 17.00 -18.43 -0.42
CA ASN A 162 17.43 -18.96 0.88
C ASN A 162 17.46 -17.84 1.92
N THR A 163 16.58 -17.92 2.92
CA THR A 163 16.36 -16.89 3.94
C THR A 163 17.21 -17.04 5.20
N GLU A 164 18.25 -17.88 5.17
CA GLU A 164 19.18 -18.04 6.30
C GLU A 164 19.92 -16.75 6.67
N THR A 165 20.09 -15.85 5.69
CA THR A 165 20.69 -14.54 5.97
C THR A 165 19.61 -13.48 6.18
N ASP A 166 19.81 -12.60 7.17
CA ASP A 166 18.94 -11.45 7.47
C ASP A 166 18.66 -10.59 6.22
N LYS A 167 19.69 -10.37 5.42
CA LYS A 167 19.60 -9.60 4.16
C LYS A 167 18.65 -10.23 3.14
N THR A 168 18.72 -11.55 2.96
CA THR A 168 17.83 -12.28 2.03
C THR A 168 16.41 -12.31 2.56
N SER A 169 16.24 -12.53 3.86
CA SER A 169 14.95 -12.50 4.54
C SER A 169 14.25 -11.16 4.35
N LYS A 170 14.95 -10.04 4.55
CA LYS A 170 14.45 -8.68 4.32
C LYS A 170 14.01 -8.47 2.87
N ARG A 171 14.83 -8.85 1.90
CA ARG A 171 14.50 -8.72 0.47
C ARG A 171 13.29 -9.56 0.09
N GLN A 172 13.15 -10.77 0.63
CA GLN A 172 11.98 -11.61 0.40
C GLN A 172 10.73 -10.99 1.01
N ALA A 173 10.80 -10.44 2.21
CA ALA A 173 9.69 -9.74 2.85
C ALA A 173 9.26 -8.51 2.03
N LEU A 174 10.20 -7.70 1.53
CA LEU A 174 9.93 -6.58 0.63
C LEU A 174 9.25 -7.05 -0.65
N ALA A 175 9.71 -8.14 -1.26
CA ALA A 175 9.11 -8.67 -2.49
C ALA A 175 7.67 -9.15 -2.26
N ARG A 176 7.39 -9.82 -1.14
CA ARG A 176 6.01 -10.22 -0.76
C ARG A 176 5.12 -9.02 -0.56
N GLY A 177 5.55 -8.05 0.24
CA GLY A 177 4.79 -6.82 0.50
C GLY A 177 4.50 -6.04 -0.78
N PHE A 178 5.47 -5.92 -1.69
CA PHE A 178 5.28 -5.28 -2.99
C PHE A 178 4.23 -6.01 -3.85
N LYS A 179 4.30 -7.35 -3.88
CA LYS A 179 3.31 -8.15 -4.61
C LYS A 179 1.89 -7.98 -4.04
N GLU A 180 1.75 -8.03 -2.72
CA GLU A 180 0.46 -7.82 -2.03
C GLU A 180 -0.13 -6.44 -2.33
N LEU A 181 0.68 -5.39 -2.34
CA LEU A 181 0.23 -4.04 -2.69
C LEU A 181 -0.29 -3.97 -4.12
N ILE A 182 0.41 -4.58 -5.09
CA ILE A 182 -0.06 -4.65 -6.49
C ILE A 182 -1.40 -5.39 -6.58
N ASP A 183 -1.52 -6.54 -5.90
CA ASP A 183 -2.74 -7.35 -5.93
C ASP A 183 -3.93 -6.60 -5.31
N ASN A 184 -3.73 -5.94 -4.18
CA ASN A 184 -4.76 -5.17 -3.51
C ASN A 184 -5.31 -4.04 -4.40
N VAL A 185 -4.43 -3.31 -5.09
CA VAL A 185 -4.84 -2.24 -6.01
C VAL A 185 -5.58 -2.80 -7.24
N ARG A 186 -5.17 -3.98 -7.75
CA ARG A 186 -5.85 -4.64 -8.88
C ARG A 186 -7.24 -5.13 -8.51
N THR A 187 -7.38 -5.76 -7.36
CA THR A 187 -8.68 -6.27 -6.87
C THR A 187 -9.68 -5.13 -6.67
N TYR A 188 -9.21 -4.00 -6.15
CA TYR A 188 -10.05 -2.82 -5.95
C TYR A 188 -10.61 -2.26 -7.27
N LYS A 189 -9.80 -2.19 -8.34
CA LYS A 189 -10.28 -1.74 -9.66
C LYS A 189 -11.26 -2.73 -10.32
N SER A 190 -11.10 -4.03 -10.10
CA SER A 190 -11.99 -5.05 -10.66
C SER A 190 -13.39 -5.05 -10.02
N ASN A 191 -13.52 -4.56 -8.80
CA ASN A 191 -14.81 -4.50 -8.09
C ASN A 191 -15.60 -3.21 -8.34
N LYS A 192 -15.07 -2.26 -9.12
CA LYS A 192 -15.73 -0.99 -9.48
C LYS A 192 -16.43 -1.01 -10.85
N PHE A 193 -16.48 -2.17 -11.56
CA PHE A 193 -17.17 -2.32 -12.86
C PHE A 193 -18.23 -3.41 -12.80
#